data_68150fc0e20582e8940032ab747481d9
#
_entry.id   68150fc0e20582e8940032ab747481d9
#
_cell.length_a   1.000
_cell.length_b   1.000
_cell.length_c   1.000
_cell.angle_alpha   90.00
_cell.angle_beta   90.00
_cell.angle_gamma   90.00
#
_symmetry.space_group_name_H-M   'P 1'
#
loop_
_entity.id
_entity.type
_entity.pdbx_description
1 polymer ?
#
loop_
_entity_poly.entity_id
_entity_poly.type
_entity_poly.pdbx_seq_one_letter_code
_entity_poly.pdbx_strand_id
1 'polypeptide(L)'
;MDLVFLFGKGCFQGLIFVQYAYEKFKLWSWILCGFLILFLGATFMFHQVSLQRERELLTPIGKQVTVNGHQMNVSITGEGSETIVLLSGAGIASPILDFKNLTDSLSKKYKVAVVERAGYGFSEDSDQSRDVMTVLSETRQALSQAEVSGPYVIVSHSMASLESLAWQEKYPNEVKALVGLDWALPASYEDLKDNQALLTVAYWSSKIGLLRYFPEFFYIKNPTLTETERQQYKLLAYKQLMSQAMLHESRLAKENAKKVPSSINPKIPTLLLVSNGEGTTFRQLEWQHYAEKFSSDQSNVQVIYMDAPHELYHYQSHEVVSQILDFLKSH
;
A
#
# COMPACT_ATOMS: atom_id res chain seq x y z
N MET A 1 62.58 25.66 40.06
CA MET A 1 61.54 24.85 40.74
C MET A 1 60.12 25.31 40.35
N ASP A 2 59.98 26.17 39.36
CA ASP A 2 58.67 26.85 39.05
C ASP A 2 57.93 26.38 37.79
N LEU A 3 58.56 25.51 36.96
CA LEU A 3 57.88 25.01 35.74
C LEU A 3 56.87 23.87 36.00
N VAL A 4 57.03 23.08 37.04
CA VAL A 4 56.12 21.96 37.36
C VAL A 4 54.78 22.43 37.96
N PHE A 5 54.79 23.62 38.60
CA PHE A 5 53.60 24.19 39.17
C PHE A 5 52.63 24.84 38.14
N LEU A 6 53.17 25.31 37.01
CA LEU A 6 52.35 25.89 35.94
C LEU A 6 51.63 24.86 35.08
N PHE A 7 52.22 23.69 34.85
CA PHE A 7 51.56 22.60 34.11
C PHE A 7 50.42 21.93 34.89
N GLY A 8 50.53 21.87 36.23
CA GLY A 8 49.48 21.28 37.07
C GLY A 8 48.20 22.12 37.14
N LYS A 9 48.30 23.46 37.15
CA LYS A 9 47.17 24.36 37.20
C LYS A 9 46.38 24.40 35.89
N GLY A 10 47.06 24.37 34.73
CA GLY A 10 46.41 24.34 33.42
C GLY A 10 45.62 23.04 33.17
N CYS A 11 46.20 21.90 33.58
CA CYS A 11 45.53 20.58 33.45
C CYS A 11 44.30 20.49 34.34
N PHE A 12 44.35 21.00 35.57
CA PHE A 12 43.23 21.00 36.52
C PHE A 12 42.08 21.93 36.09
N GLN A 13 42.38 23.12 35.55
CA GLN A 13 41.38 24.02 34.99
C GLN A 13 40.71 23.43 33.73
N GLY A 14 41.48 22.73 32.87
CA GLY A 14 40.97 21.97 31.70
C GLY A 14 39.96 20.89 32.11
N LEU A 15 40.29 20.10 33.15
CA LEU A 15 39.38 19.07 33.67
C LEU A 15 38.07 19.63 34.23
N ILE A 16 38.14 20.72 34.98
CA ILE A 16 36.96 21.43 35.53
C ILE A 16 36.08 21.94 34.39
N PHE A 17 36.67 22.52 33.34
CA PHE A 17 35.93 23.03 32.19
C PHE A 17 35.23 21.91 31.41
N VAL A 18 35.91 20.79 31.18
CA VAL A 18 35.32 19.60 30.50
C VAL A 18 34.17 19.02 31.30
N GLN A 19 34.33 18.93 32.63
CA GLN A 19 33.26 18.44 33.50
C GLN A 19 32.05 19.37 33.54
N TYR A 20 32.27 20.65 33.59
CA TYR A 20 31.22 21.68 33.51
C TYR A 20 30.46 21.62 32.17
N ALA A 21 31.18 21.52 31.08
CA ALA A 21 30.59 21.39 29.73
C ALA A 21 29.77 20.09 29.61
N TYR A 22 30.26 18.98 30.17
CA TYR A 22 29.53 17.70 30.21
C TYR A 22 28.23 17.77 31.00
N GLU A 23 28.26 18.38 32.21
CA GLU A 23 27.02 18.55 33.01
C GLU A 23 26.01 19.48 32.34
N LYS A 24 26.46 20.54 31.66
CA LYS A 24 25.60 21.41 30.84
C LYS A 24 25.00 20.64 29.67
N PHE A 25 25.82 19.89 28.93
CA PHE A 25 25.34 19.05 27.81
C PHE A 25 24.30 18.03 28.28
N LYS A 26 24.54 17.35 29.41
CA LYS A 26 23.62 16.41 30.02
C LYS A 26 22.28 17.10 30.40
N LEU A 27 22.34 18.26 31.05
CA LEU A 27 21.15 19.04 31.39
C LEU A 27 20.33 19.41 30.16
N TRP A 28 20.98 19.96 29.10
CA TRP A 28 20.31 20.30 27.84
C TRP A 28 19.72 19.08 27.14
N SER A 29 20.40 17.94 27.20
CA SER A 29 19.88 16.67 26.65
C SER A 29 18.59 16.24 27.36
N TRP A 30 18.54 16.32 28.71
CA TRP A 30 17.33 16.01 29.46
C TRP A 30 16.19 16.99 29.17
N ILE A 31 16.48 18.28 29.03
CA ILE A 31 15.48 19.30 28.66
C ILE A 31 14.93 19.00 27.27
N LEU A 32 15.80 18.72 26.29
CA LEU A 32 15.38 18.38 24.93
C LEU A 32 14.54 17.10 24.89
N CYS A 33 14.95 16.05 25.62
CA CYS A 33 14.15 14.82 25.75
C CYS A 33 12.77 15.11 26.37
N GLY A 34 12.71 15.93 27.40
CA GLY A 34 11.44 16.38 28.01
C GLY A 34 10.52 17.09 27.03
N PHE A 35 11.06 18.03 26.26
CA PHE A 35 10.30 18.72 25.19
C PHE A 35 9.82 17.77 24.11
N LEU A 36 10.67 16.81 23.69
CA LEU A 36 10.30 15.81 22.67
C LEU A 36 9.15 14.93 23.18
N ILE A 37 9.22 14.45 24.41
CA ILE A 37 8.15 13.64 25.01
C ILE A 37 6.83 14.40 25.09
N LEU A 38 6.88 15.66 25.54
CA LEU A 38 5.71 16.54 25.60
C LEU A 38 5.12 16.78 24.20
N PHE A 39 5.97 17.08 23.22
CA PHE A 39 5.55 17.26 21.81
C PHE A 39 4.87 16.03 21.25
N LEU A 40 5.49 14.84 21.41
CA LEU A 40 4.92 13.58 20.92
C LEU A 40 3.61 13.24 21.65
N GLY A 41 3.54 13.49 22.96
CA GLY A 41 2.32 13.30 23.76
C GLY A 41 1.19 14.23 23.30
N ALA A 42 1.48 15.50 23.09
CA ALA A 42 0.51 16.49 22.58
C ALA A 42 0.03 16.13 21.16
N THR A 43 0.96 15.73 20.29
CA THR A 43 0.64 15.27 18.93
C THR A 43 -0.27 14.05 18.94
N PHE A 44 0.03 13.06 19.79
CA PHE A 44 -0.81 11.88 19.96
C PHE A 44 -2.22 12.25 20.44
N MET A 45 -2.32 13.06 21.47
CA MET A 45 -3.64 13.50 22.00
C MET A 45 -4.42 14.27 20.94
N PHE A 46 -3.78 15.20 20.24
CA PHE A 46 -4.39 15.93 19.13
C PHE A 46 -4.89 14.96 18.04
N HIS A 47 -4.08 13.97 17.67
CA HIS A 47 -4.44 12.95 16.68
C HIS A 47 -5.67 12.14 17.11
N GLN A 48 -5.72 11.64 18.38
CA GLN A 48 -6.86 10.87 18.87
C GLN A 48 -8.15 11.69 18.88
N VAL A 49 -8.10 12.93 19.36
CA VAL A 49 -9.26 13.84 19.35
C VAL A 49 -9.71 14.14 17.91
N SER A 50 -8.76 14.34 16.99
CA SER A 50 -9.08 14.55 15.58
C SER A 50 -9.73 13.34 14.96
N LEU A 51 -9.19 12.12 15.16
CA LEU A 51 -9.78 10.88 14.65
C LEU A 51 -11.22 10.68 15.13
N GLN A 52 -11.49 11.01 16.39
CA GLN A 52 -12.86 10.90 16.93
C GLN A 52 -13.84 11.84 16.21
N ARG A 53 -13.44 13.09 15.96
CA ARG A 53 -14.25 14.08 15.23
C ARG A 53 -14.41 13.72 13.75
N GLU A 54 -13.32 13.29 13.12
CA GLU A 54 -13.25 12.93 11.71
C GLU A 54 -14.05 11.67 11.40
N ARG A 55 -14.25 10.78 12.37
CA ARG A 55 -15.08 9.57 12.21
C ARG A 55 -16.50 9.90 11.80
N GLU A 56 -17.06 11.00 12.28
CA GLU A 56 -18.41 11.44 11.93
C GLU A 56 -18.51 12.02 10.51
N LEU A 57 -17.36 12.42 9.95
CA LEU A 57 -17.27 12.95 8.58
C LEU A 57 -17.05 11.86 7.53
N LEU A 58 -16.65 10.66 7.96
CA LEU A 58 -16.42 9.53 7.06
C LEU A 58 -17.75 8.88 6.67
N THR A 59 -18.02 8.86 5.38
CA THR A 59 -19.22 8.20 4.82
C THR A 59 -18.74 6.97 4.05
N PRO A 60 -18.98 5.74 4.55
CA PRO A 60 -18.58 4.52 3.86
C PRO A 60 -19.18 4.43 2.45
N ILE A 61 -18.34 4.07 1.49
CA ILE A 61 -18.71 3.82 0.10
C ILE A 61 -18.63 2.31 -0.11
N GLY A 62 -19.78 1.67 -0.40
CA GLY A 62 -19.84 0.23 -0.62
C GLY A 62 -20.63 -0.53 0.45
N LYS A 63 -20.53 -1.85 0.41
CA LYS A 63 -21.20 -2.81 1.29
C LYS A 63 -20.22 -3.30 2.35
N GLN A 64 -20.55 -3.15 3.62
CA GLN A 64 -19.80 -3.76 4.72
C GLN A 64 -20.22 -5.22 4.87
N VAL A 65 -19.25 -6.10 4.93
CA VAL A 65 -19.43 -7.55 5.12
C VAL A 65 -18.52 -8.06 6.24
N THR A 66 -18.97 -9.04 7.01
CA THR A 66 -18.19 -9.56 8.14
C THR A 66 -17.36 -10.76 7.69
N VAL A 67 -16.04 -10.64 7.73
CA VAL A 67 -15.12 -11.70 7.35
C VAL A 67 -14.18 -11.97 8.54
N ASN A 68 -14.09 -13.21 8.98
CA ASN A 68 -13.20 -13.62 10.10
C ASN A 68 -13.33 -12.72 11.36
N GLY A 69 -14.53 -12.20 11.63
CA GLY A 69 -14.81 -11.40 12.81
C GLY A 69 -14.50 -9.90 12.68
N HIS A 70 -14.09 -9.41 11.52
CA HIS A 70 -13.92 -7.97 11.24
C HIS A 70 -14.72 -7.53 10.01
N GLN A 71 -15.02 -6.23 9.92
CA GLN A 71 -15.75 -5.67 8.79
C GLN A 71 -14.81 -5.40 7.62
N MET A 72 -15.14 -5.96 6.46
CA MET A 72 -14.51 -5.61 5.19
C MET A 72 -15.47 -4.84 4.30
N ASN A 73 -14.94 -3.95 3.50
CA ASN A 73 -15.73 -3.09 2.63
C ASN A 73 -15.54 -3.48 1.17
N VAL A 74 -16.66 -3.64 0.45
CA VAL A 74 -16.68 -3.98 -0.99
C VAL A 74 -17.54 -2.97 -1.71
N SER A 75 -16.96 -2.20 -2.63
CA SER A 75 -17.72 -1.34 -3.54
C SER A 75 -18.09 -2.11 -4.80
N ILE A 76 -19.33 -1.99 -5.26
CA ILE A 76 -19.83 -2.63 -6.48
C ILE A 76 -20.44 -1.54 -7.35
N THR A 77 -20.00 -1.44 -8.59
CA THR A 77 -20.46 -0.42 -9.55
C THR A 77 -20.66 -1.06 -10.93
N GLY A 78 -21.73 -0.68 -11.63
CA GLY A 78 -22.09 -1.25 -12.95
C GLY A 78 -22.89 -2.55 -12.85
N GLU A 79 -23.55 -2.88 -13.95
CA GLU A 79 -24.49 -4.03 -14.05
C GLU A 79 -24.09 -5.03 -15.16
N GLY A 80 -22.84 -4.98 -15.63
CA GLY A 80 -22.35 -5.91 -16.65
C GLY A 80 -22.44 -7.38 -16.21
N SER A 81 -22.57 -8.29 -17.17
CA SER A 81 -22.63 -9.74 -16.90
C SER A 81 -21.28 -10.31 -16.47
N GLU A 82 -20.18 -9.65 -16.80
CA GLU A 82 -18.84 -10.05 -16.41
C GLU A 82 -18.35 -9.16 -15.25
N THR A 83 -17.68 -9.78 -14.29
CA THR A 83 -17.19 -9.10 -13.10
C THR A 83 -15.69 -8.84 -13.17
N ILE A 84 -15.30 -7.58 -13.04
CA ILE A 84 -13.93 -7.17 -12.78
C ILE A 84 -13.74 -6.96 -11.28
N VAL A 85 -12.70 -7.57 -10.71
CA VAL A 85 -12.29 -7.35 -9.31
C VAL A 85 -11.01 -6.54 -9.30
N LEU A 86 -11.03 -5.38 -8.65
CA LEU A 86 -9.87 -4.49 -8.49
C LEU A 86 -9.22 -4.74 -7.12
N LEU A 87 -7.92 -5.04 -7.13
CA LEU A 87 -7.11 -5.32 -5.93
C LEU A 87 -5.94 -4.32 -5.86
N SER A 88 -5.88 -3.54 -4.79
CA SER A 88 -4.87 -2.49 -4.63
C SER A 88 -3.51 -3.02 -4.17
N GLY A 89 -2.48 -2.29 -4.46
CA GLY A 89 -1.14 -2.48 -3.91
C GLY A 89 -1.05 -2.22 -2.41
N ALA A 90 0.17 -2.23 -1.88
CA ALA A 90 0.45 -1.89 -0.49
C ALA A 90 0.32 -0.38 -0.24
N GLY A 91 -0.07 -0.01 0.99
CA GLY A 91 0.01 1.38 1.44
C GLY A 91 -1.03 2.34 0.84
N ILE A 92 -2.07 1.84 0.19
CA ILE A 92 -3.15 2.64 -0.39
C ILE A 92 -4.18 2.98 0.69
N ALA A 93 -4.42 4.28 0.93
CA ALA A 93 -5.31 4.72 2.00
C ALA A 93 -6.79 4.34 1.78
N SER A 94 -7.26 4.37 0.55
CA SER A 94 -8.58 3.90 0.13
C SER A 94 -8.55 3.36 -1.29
N PRO A 95 -8.54 2.05 -1.47
CA PRO A 95 -8.62 1.39 -2.78
C PRO A 95 -9.79 1.86 -3.65
N ILE A 96 -10.96 2.08 -3.06
CA ILE A 96 -12.15 2.54 -3.79
C ILE A 96 -11.92 3.91 -4.42
N LEU A 97 -11.38 4.85 -3.67
CA LEU A 97 -11.11 6.20 -4.16
C LEU A 97 -9.88 6.23 -5.08
N ASP A 98 -8.92 5.37 -4.82
CA ASP A 98 -7.71 5.24 -5.63
C ASP A 98 -8.04 4.75 -7.05
N PHE A 99 -8.87 3.73 -7.18
CA PHE A 99 -9.30 3.17 -8.46
C PHE A 99 -10.51 3.86 -9.10
N LYS A 100 -10.98 5.00 -8.55
CA LYS A 100 -12.22 5.63 -9.05
C LYS A 100 -12.21 5.88 -10.55
N ASN A 101 -11.11 6.34 -11.12
CA ASN A 101 -10.96 6.58 -12.55
C ASN A 101 -11.15 5.30 -13.41
N LEU A 102 -10.63 4.17 -12.93
CA LEU A 102 -10.84 2.86 -13.57
C LEU A 102 -12.28 2.40 -13.39
N THR A 103 -12.79 2.49 -12.16
CA THR A 103 -14.16 2.09 -11.84
C THR A 103 -15.18 2.85 -12.66
N ASP A 104 -15.08 4.19 -12.74
CA ASP A 104 -16.00 5.05 -13.52
C ASP A 104 -16.01 4.72 -15.03
N SER A 105 -14.87 4.22 -15.54
CA SER A 105 -14.74 3.88 -16.96
C SER A 105 -15.19 2.45 -17.25
N LEU A 106 -14.73 1.47 -16.46
CA LEU A 106 -14.99 0.04 -16.67
C LEU A 106 -16.43 -0.34 -16.31
N SER A 107 -17.03 0.32 -15.32
CA SER A 107 -18.41 0.06 -14.90
C SER A 107 -19.47 0.40 -15.93
N LYS A 108 -19.11 1.13 -17.00
CA LYS A 108 -20.03 1.36 -18.13
C LYS A 108 -20.37 0.08 -18.90
N LYS A 109 -19.54 -0.97 -18.77
CA LYS A 109 -19.69 -2.22 -19.50
C LYS A 109 -19.65 -3.46 -18.60
N TYR A 110 -18.92 -3.38 -17.50
CA TYR A 110 -18.67 -4.50 -16.58
C TYR A 110 -19.29 -4.22 -15.20
N LYS A 111 -19.53 -5.27 -14.44
CA LYS A 111 -19.68 -5.15 -13.00
C LYS A 111 -18.28 -5.01 -12.41
N VAL A 112 -18.01 -3.94 -11.68
CA VAL A 112 -16.69 -3.68 -11.08
C VAL A 112 -16.81 -3.74 -9.57
N ALA A 113 -16.06 -4.65 -8.96
CA ALA A 113 -15.95 -4.77 -7.51
C ALA A 113 -14.56 -4.32 -7.05
N VAL A 114 -14.50 -3.41 -6.09
CA VAL A 114 -13.27 -3.02 -5.42
C VAL A 114 -13.32 -3.55 -3.99
N VAL A 115 -12.35 -4.40 -3.63
CA VAL A 115 -12.24 -4.94 -2.28
C VAL A 115 -11.22 -4.15 -1.49
N GLU A 116 -11.65 -3.56 -0.38
CA GLU A 116 -10.75 -2.98 0.60
C GLU A 116 -10.37 -4.07 1.62
N ARG A 117 -9.09 -4.50 1.57
CA ARG A 117 -8.58 -5.51 2.52
C ARG A 117 -8.63 -5.00 3.95
N ALA A 118 -8.50 -5.88 4.93
CA ALA A 118 -8.37 -5.50 6.33
C ALA A 118 -7.30 -4.41 6.52
N GLY A 119 -7.64 -3.34 7.22
CA GLY A 119 -6.78 -2.19 7.45
C GLY A 119 -6.69 -1.19 6.30
N TYR A 120 -7.48 -1.34 5.23
CA TYR A 120 -7.55 -0.43 4.09
C TYR A 120 -8.92 0.27 4.04
N GLY A 121 -8.91 1.55 3.68
CA GLY A 121 -10.13 2.32 3.41
C GLY A 121 -11.16 2.29 4.55
N PHE A 122 -12.33 1.83 4.22
CA PHE A 122 -13.44 1.69 5.18
C PHE A 122 -13.48 0.33 5.90
N SER A 123 -12.58 -0.60 5.55
CA SER A 123 -12.46 -1.88 6.27
C SER A 123 -11.85 -1.66 7.65
N GLU A 124 -12.20 -2.53 8.59
CA GLU A 124 -11.56 -2.55 9.91
C GLU A 124 -10.13 -3.05 9.82
N ASP A 125 -9.28 -2.64 10.75
CA ASP A 125 -7.94 -3.22 10.92
C ASP A 125 -8.06 -4.62 11.52
N SER A 126 -7.07 -5.48 11.29
CA SER A 126 -7.10 -6.87 11.74
C SER A 126 -5.72 -7.30 12.22
N ASP A 127 -5.70 -8.11 13.25
CA ASP A 127 -4.51 -8.81 13.79
C ASP A 127 -4.31 -10.20 13.17
N GLN A 128 -5.20 -10.62 12.28
CA GLN A 128 -5.09 -11.89 11.56
C GLN A 128 -3.80 -11.92 10.72
N SER A 129 -3.33 -13.14 10.44
CA SER A 129 -2.17 -13.31 9.57
C SER A 129 -2.37 -12.62 8.24
N ARG A 130 -1.34 -11.91 7.74
CA ARG A 130 -1.31 -11.33 6.40
C ARG A 130 -0.53 -12.23 5.42
N ASP A 131 -0.52 -13.54 5.69
CA ASP A 131 -0.13 -14.54 4.70
C ASP A 131 -1.02 -14.43 3.46
N VAL A 132 -0.42 -14.60 2.27
CA VAL A 132 -1.13 -14.40 1.00
C VAL A 132 -2.38 -15.27 0.87
N MET A 133 -2.38 -16.48 1.43
CA MET A 133 -3.55 -17.37 1.40
C MET A 133 -4.65 -16.91 2.34
N THR A 134 -4.31 -16.30 3.48
CA THR A 134 -5.29 -15.68 4.38
C THR A 134 -5.92 -14.47 3.70
N VAL A 135 -5.12 -13.57 3.11
CA VAL A 135 -5.60 -12.41 2.36
C VAL A 135 -6.54 -12.83 1.23
N LEU A 136 -6.14 -13.80 0.41
CA LEU A 136 -6.96 -14.35 -0.67
C LEU A 136 -8.27 -14.95 -0.14
N SER A 137 -8.23 -15.70 0.96
CA SER A 137 -9.44 -16.27 1.58
C SER A 137 -10.40 -15.19 2.04
N GLU A 138 -9.89 -14.12 2.66
CA GLU A 138 -10.70 -12.97 3.10
C GLU A 138 -11.33 -12.24 1.91
N THR A 139 -10.56 -11.96 0.85
CA THR A 139 -11.05 -11.33 -0.37
C THR A 139 -12.19 -12.14 -1.00
N ARG A 140 -12.02 -13.46 -1.13
CA ARG A 140 -13.04 -14.36 -1.70
C ARG A 140 -14.30 -14.42 -0.84
N GLN A 141 -14.15 -14.48 0.49
CA GLN A 141 -15.29 -14.44 1.41
C GLN A 141 -16.02 -13.09 1.34
N ALA A 142 -15.28 -11.97 1.28
CA ALA A 142 -15.87 -10.64 1.15
C ALA A 142 -16.70 -10.51 -0.13
N LEU A 143 -16.18 -10.96 -1.28
CA LEU A 143 -16.91 -10.99 -2.54
C LEU A 143 -18.17 -11.84 -2.46
N SER A 144 -18.06 -13.06 -1.91
CA SER A 144 -19.20 -13.97 -1.74
C SER A 144 -20.29 -13.37 -0.87
N GLN A 145 -19.95 -12.75 0.27
CA GLN A 145 -20.91 -12.10 1.16
C GLN A 145 -21.48 -10.79 0.57
N ALA A 146 -20.72 -10.16 -0.32
CA ALA A 146 -21.21 -9.02 -1.10
C ALA A 146 -22.07 -9.45 -2.29
N GLU A 147 -22.31 -10.75 -2.48
CA GLU A 147 -23.11 -11.34 -3.59
C GLU A 147 -22.47 -11.07 -4.97
N VAL A 148 -21.13 -11.03 -4.99
CA VAL A 148 -20.35 -10.92 -6.22
C VAL A 148 -19.82 -12.29 -6.59
N SER A 149 -20.24 -12.80 -7.75
CA SER A 149 -19.87 -14.13 -8.24
C SER A 149 -18.94 -14.06 -9.45
N GLY A 150 -18.06 -15.04 -9.58
CA GLY A 150 -17.15 -15.21 -10.71
C GLY A 150 -17.76 -16.04 -11.86
N PRO A 151 -16.95 -16.40 -12.88
CA PRO A 151 -15.50 -16.17 -12.90
C PRO A 151 -15.13 -14.69 -13.08
N TYR A 152 -13.99 -14.30 -12.50
CA TYR A 152 -13.56 -12.91 -12.40
C TYR A 152 -12.50 -12.56 -13.44
N VAL A 153 -12.53 -11.34 -13.96
CA VAL A 153 -11.35 -10.65 -14.44
C VAL A 153 -10.70 -9.97 -13.24
N ILE A 154 -9.49 -10.39 -12.86
CA ILE A 154 -8.78 -9.81 -11.73
C ILE A 154 -7.82 -8.76 -12.25
N VAL A 155 -8.03 -7.51 -11.87
CA VAL A 155 -7.17 -6.37 -12.16
C VAL A 155 -6.47 -5.97 -10.86
N SER A 156 -5.18 -6.18 -10.78
CA SER A 156 -4.44 -5.96 -9.54
C SER A 156 -3.21 -5.09 -9.73
N HIS A 157 -2.93 -4.26 -8.73
CA HIS A 157 -1.81 -3.34 -8.73
C HIS A 157 -0.69 -3.81 -7.80
N SER A 158 0.56 -3.67 -8.26
CA SER A 158 1.75 -3.80 -7.39
C SER A 158 1.79 -5.12 -6.60
N MET A 159 1.84 -5.06 -5.27
CA MET A 159 1.90 -6.22 -4.36
C MET A 159 0.68 -7.15 -4.47
N ALA A 160 -0.47 -6.69 -4.94
CA ALA A 160 -1.64 -7.52 -5.15
C ALA A 160 -1.45 -8.56 -6.29
N SER A 161 -0.35 -8.46 -7.04
CA SER A 161 0.14 -9.52 -7.93
C SER A 161 0.25 -10.86 -7.21
N LEU A 162 0.73 -10.87 -5.96
CA LEU A 162 0.90 -12.08 -5.17
C LEU A 162 -0.45 -12.75 -4.86
N GLU A 163 -1.46 -11.94 -4.54
CA GLU A 163 -2.83 -12.43 -4.34
C GLU A 163 -3.42 -13.00 -5.65
N SER A 164 -3.22 -12.32 -6.78
CA SER A 164 -3.67 -12.78 -8.11
C SER A 164 -2.98 -14.08 -8.53
N LEU A 165 -1.69 -14.20 -8.29
CA LEU A 165 -0.91 -15.42 -8.57
C LEU A 165 -1.37 -16.59 -7.70
N ALA A 166 -1.63 -16.37 -6.41
CA ALA A 166 -2.20 -17.37 -5.52
C ALA A 166 -3.61 -17.78 -5.95
N TRP A 167 -4.43 -16.83 -6.38
CA TRP A 167 -5.81 -17.09 -6.80
C TRP A 167 -5.87 -17.98 -8.03
N GLN A 168 -5.14 -17.63 -9.08
CA GLN A 168 -5.14 -18.41 -10.32
C GLN A 168 -4.56 -19.82 -10.15
N GLU A 169 -3.64 -20.00 -9.21
CA GLU A 169 -3.09 -21.32 -8.89
C GLU A 169 -4.10 -22.17 -8.12
N LYS A 170 -4.67 -21.62 -7.06
CA LYS A 170 -5.51 -22.35 -6.13
C LYS A 170 -6.94 -22.54 -6.63
N TYR A 171 -7.47 -21.55 -7.35
CA TYR A 171 -8.87 -21.51 -7.82
C TYR A 171 -8.96 -21.07 -9.29
N PRO A 172 -8.32 -21.80 -10.22
CA PRO A 172 -8.23 -21.41 -11.63
C PRO A 172 -9.59 -21.23 -12.31
N ASN A 173 -10.60 -21.96 -11.87
CA ASN A 173 -11.96 -21.85 -12.42
C ASN A 173 -12.70 -20.57 -12.01
N GLU A 174 -12.20 -19.84 -11.03
CA GLU A 174 -12.74 -18.56 -10.61
C GLU A 174 -12.12 -17.39 -11.39
N VAL A 175 -11.04 -17.61 -12.14
CA VAL A 175 -10.28 -16.59 -12.85
C VAL A 175 -10.48 -16.70 -14.35
N LYS A 176 -11.17 -15.72 -14.95
CA LYS A 176 -11.36 -15.62 -16.41
C LYS A 176 -10.11 -15.04 -17.08
N ALA A 177 -9.55 -13.96 -16.53
CA ALA A 177 -8.37 -13.30 -17.04
C ALA A 177 -7.66 -12.53 -15.92
N LEU A 178 -6.38 -12.23 -16.12
CA LEU A 178 -5.58 -11.39 -15.23
C LEU A 178 -5.13 -10.12 -15.95
N VAL A 179 -5.16 -9.00 -15.22
CA VAL A 179 -4.57 -7.75 -15.67
C VAL A 179 -3.67 -7.21 -14.55
N GLY A 180 -2.40 -7.12 -14.84
CA GLY A 180 -1.40 -6.54 -13.95
C GLY A 180 -1.23 -5.04 -14.24
N LEU A 181 -1.54 -4.23 -13.25
CA LEU A 181 -1.19 -2.81 -13.21
C LEU A 181 0.15 -2.69 -12.47
N ASP A 182 1.22 -2.70 -13.21
CA ASP A 182 2.60 -2.59 -12.70
C ASP A 182 2.92 -3.57 -11.54
N TRP A 183 2.75 -4.85 -11.81
CA TRP A 183 2.94 -5.90 -10.81
C TRP A 183 4.33 -5.92 -10.20
N ALA A 184 4.40 -5.92 -8.87
CA ALA A 184 5.59 -6.35 -8.15
C ALA A 184 5.66 -7.88 -8.23
N LEU A 185 6.43 -8.37 -9.19
CA LEU A 185 6.57 -9.80 -9.49
C LEU A 185 7.38 -10.54 -8.42
N PRO A 186 7.17 -11.83 -8.19
CA PRO A 186 7.85 -12.58 -7.12
C PRO A 186 9.37 -12.41 -7.09
N ALA A 187 10.02 -12.39 -8.27
CA ALA A 187 11.47 -12.20 -8.37
C ALA A 187 11.95 -10.83 -7.87
N SER A 188 11.15 -9.76 -7.99
CA SER A 188 11.54 -8.44 -7.49
C SER A 188 11.68 -8.38 -5.96
N TYR A 189 11.00 -9.27 -5.25
CA TYR A 189 11.09 -9.34 -3.79
C TYR A 189 12.42 -9.95 -3.29
N GLU A 190 13.12 -10.71 -4.10
CA GLU A 190 14.45 -11.23 -3.74
C GLU A 190 15.43 -10.06 -3.61
N ASP A 191 15.37 -9.10 -4.53
CA ASP A 191 16.25 -7.94 -4.60
C ASP A 191 15.75 -6.74 -3.76
N LEU A 192 14.51 -6.79 -3.28
CA LEU A 192 13.95 -5.75 -2.44
C LEU A 192 14.77 -5.60 -1.15
N LYS A 193 15.25 -4.40 -0.86
CA LYS A 193 15.94 -4.11 0.40
C LYS A 193 14.94 -4.10 1.55
N ASP A 194 15.06 -5.06 2.44
CA ASP A 194 14.22 -5.14 3.63
C ASP A 194 14.64 -4.07 4.65
N ASN A 195 13.72 -3.16 4.97
CA ASN A 195 13.95 -2.12 5.95
C ASN A 195 12.86 -2.16 7.04
N GLN A 196 12.88 -3.21 7.84
CA GLN A 196 11.94 -3.43 8.95
C GLN A 196 11.92 -2.28 9.96
N ALA A 197 13.08 -1.62 10.17
CA ALA A 197 13.18 -0.46 11.05
C ALA A 197 12.37 0.72 10.48
N LEU A 198 12.49 1.01 9.19
CA LEU A 198 11.73 2.07 8.53
C LEU A 198 10.23 1.81 8.58
N LEU A 199 9.79 0.59 8.31
CA LEU A 199 8.38 0.20 8.42
C LEU A 199 7.85 0.42 9.84
N THR A 200 8.65 0.07 10.85
CA THR A 200 8.29 0.28 12.25
C THR A 200 8.19 1.77 12.59
N VAL A 201 9.13 2.59 12.12
CA VAL A 201 9.08 4.05 12.29
C VAL A 201 7.86 4.66 11.59
N ALA A 202 7.57 4.24 10.36
CA ALA A 202 6.39 4.70 9.62
C ALA A 202 5.08 4.34 10.35
N TYR A 203 4.97 3.11 10.87
CA TYR A 203 3.83 2.67 11.67
C TYR A 203 3.62 3.56 12.91
N TRP A 204 4.66 3.75 13.74
CA TRP A 204 4.53 4.57 14.93
C TRP A 204 4.30 6.05 14.61
N SER A 205 4.90 6.57 13.53
CA SER A 205 4.65 7.94 13.07
C SER A 205 3.19 8.15 12.69
N SER A 206 2.57 7.16 12.05
CA SER A 206 1.13 7.16 11.77
C SER A 206 0.30 7.14 13.06
N LYS A 207 0.58 6.20 13.98
CA LYS A 207 -0.19 6.03 15.24
C LYS A 207 -0.06 7.22 16.19
N ILE A 208 1.07 7.92 16.19
CA ILE A 208 1.27 9.15 16.97
C ILE A 208 0.63 10.36 16.28
N GLY A 209 0.37 10.28 14.96
CA GLY A 209 -0.23 11.36 14.19
C GLY A 209 0.78 12.35 13.60
N LEU A 210 2.07 11.99 13.55
CA LEU A 210 3.11 12.82 12.93
C LEU A 210 2.84 13.10 11.45
N LEU A 211 2.17 12.16 10.77
CA LEU A 211 1.80 12.30 9.36
C LEU A 211 0.84 13.48 9.10
N ARG A 212 0.14 13.98 10.11
CA ARG A 212 -0.74 15.16 9.97
C ARG A 212 0.00 16.47 9.67
N TYR A 213 1.28 16.51 10.01
CA TYR A 213 2.15 17.68 9.70
C TYR A 213 2.63 17.69 8.25
N PHE A 214 2.38 16.63 7.50
CA PHE A 214 2.81 16.44 6.10
C PHE A 214 1.62 16.07 5.21
N PRO A 215 0.57 16.90 5.10
CA PRO A 215 -0.64 16.56 4.37
C PRO A 215 -0.42 16.34 2.88
N GLU A 216 0.65 16.85 2.31
CA GLU A 216 1.05 16.66 0.91
C GLU A 216 1.38 15.20 0.57
N PHE A 217 1.81 14.40 1.53
CA PHE A 217 2.02 12.95 1.31
C PHE A 217 0.74 12.16 1.03
N PHE A 218 -0.42 12.77 1.33
CA PHE A 218 -1.73 12.16 1.11
C PHE A 218 -2.46 12.74 -0.10
N TYR A 219 -1.74 13.50 -0.91
CA TYR A 219 -2.30 14.03 -2.14
C TYR A 219 -2.34 12.93 -3.19
N ILE A 220 -3.55 12.41 -3.46
CA ILE A 220 -3.78 11.46 -4.54
C ILE A 220 -3.89 12.20 -5.88
N LYS A 221 -3.13 11.75 -6.87
CA LYS A 221 -3.14 12.31 -8.24
C LYS A 221 -4.29 11.75 -9.10
N ASN A 222 -5.41 11.39 -8.51
CA ASN A 222 -6.59 10.95 -9.25
C ASN A 222 -7.45 12.18 -9.63
N PRO A 223 -7.51 12.57 -10.92
CA PRO A 223 -8.23 13.76 -11.36
C PRO A 223 -9.75 13.61 -11.30
N THR A 224 -10.27 12.38 -11.20
CA THR A 224 -11.72 12.12 -11.17
C THR A 224 -12.34 12.34 -9.80
N LEU A 225 -11.53 12.49 -8.75
CA LEU A 225 -12.04 12.74 -7.41
C LEU A 225 -12.61 14.15 -7.28
N THR A 226 -13.81 14.24 -6.73
CA THR A 226 -14.39 15.49 -6.23
C THR A 226 -13.63 15.98 -4.98
N GLU A 227 -13.83 17.23 -4.59
CA GLU A 227 -13.21 17.77 -3.38
C GLU A 227 -13.64 16.99 -2.12
N THR A 228 -14.92 16.58 -2.05
CA THR A 228 -15.43 15.75 -0.96
C THR A 228 -14.71 14.39 -0.91
N GLU A 229 -14.50 13.74 -2.04
CA GLU A 229 -13.79 12.45 -2.12
C GLU A 229 -12.31 12.59 -1.77
N ARG A 230 -11.65 13.69 -2.16
CA ARG A 230 -10.28 14.01 -1.73
C ARG A 230 -10.20 14.17 -0.22
N GLN A 231 -11.18 14.86 0.36
CA GLN A 231 -11.27 14.99 1.81
C GLN A 231 -11.48 13.63 2.49
N GLN A 232 -12.37 12.77 1.97
CA GLN A 232 -12.56 11.40 2.47
C GLN A 232 -11.25 10.59 2.40
N TYR A 233 -10.54 10.64 1.28
CA TYR A 233 -9.25 9.96 1.10
C TYR A 233 -8.22 10.40 2.15
N LYS A 234 -8.10 11.71 2.39
CA LYS A 234 -7.21 12.29 3.39
C LYS A 234 -7.57 11.84 4.81
N LEU A 235 -8.85 11.82 5.17
CA LEU A 235 -9.30 11.35 6.47
C LEU A 235 -9.02 9.86 6.68
N LEU A 236 -9.23 9.05 5.63
CA LEU A 236 -8.89 7.62 5.65
C LEU A 236 -7.37 7.42 5.77
N ALA A 237 -6.56 8.23 5.11
CA ALA A 237 -5.12 8.19 5.27
C ALA A 237 -4.70 8.48 6.72
N TYR A 238 -5.27 9.48 7.37
CA TYR A 238 -5.00 9.76 8.77
C TYR A 238 -5.45 8.65 9.71
N LYS A 239 -6.56 7.95 9.38
CA LYS A 239 -7.10 6.85 10.17
C LYS A 239 -6.29 5.57 10.01
N GLN A 240 -5.92 5.21 8.77
CA GLN A 240 -5.53 3.83 8.44
C GLN A 240 -4.18 3.69 7.74
N LEU A 241 -3.58 4.74 7.19
CA LEU A 241 -2.28 4.57 6.53
C LEU A 241 -1.28 3.97 7.52
N MET A 242 -0.58 2.91 7.11
CA MET A 242 0.23 2.07 8.00
C MET A 242 -0.60 1.46 9.14
N SER A 243 -1.77 0.89 8.82
CA SER A 243 -2.53 0.04 9.74
C SER A 243 -1.68 -1.17 10.19
N GLN A 244 -2.12 -1.89 11.22
CA GLN A 244 -1.44 -3.11 11.66
C GLN A 244 -1.41 -4.16 10.54
N ALA A 245 -2.51 -4.34 9.84
CA ALA A 245 -2.59 -5.23 8.68
C ALA A 245 -1.61 -4.82 7.58
N MET A 246 -1.53 -3.54 7.20
CA MET A 246 -0.56 -3.04 6.19
C MET A 246 0.89 -3.29 6.62
N LEU A 247 1.21 -3.06 7.89
CA LEU A 247 2.54 -3.35 8.43
C LEU A 247 2.88 -4.84 8.31
N HIS A 248 1.95 -5.71 8.68
CA HIS A 248 2.13 -7.16 8.60
C HIS A 248 2.22 -7.66 7.15
N GLU A 249 1.41 -7.14 6.22
CA GLU A 249 1.53 -7.42 4.79
C GLU A 249 2.92 -7.05 4.26
N SER A 250 3.40 -5.85 4.56
CA SER A 250 4.73 -5.39 4.14
C SER A 250 5.85 -6.27 4.71
N ARG A 251 5.73 -6.70 5.96
CA ARG A 251 6.69 -7.60 6.61
C ARG A 251 6.72 -8.99 6.01
N LEU A 252 5.57 -9.50 5.58
CA LEU A 252 5.44 -10.82 4.99
C LEU A 252 5.62 -10.83 3.48
N ALA A 253 5.82 -9.69 2.82
CA ALA A 253 5.84 -9.59 1.36
C ALA A 253 6.86 -10.56 0.70
N LYS A 254 8.09 -10.63 1.22
CA LYS A 254 9.12 -11.58 0.73
C LYS A 254 8.72 -13.04 0.93
N GLU A 255 8.14 -13.37 2.07
CA GLU A 255 7.69 -14.74 2.37
C GLU A 255 6.46 -15.11 1.52
N ASN A 256 5.56 -14.18 1.31
CA ASN A 256 4.41 -14.35 0.44
C ASN A 256 4.85 -14.54 -1.02
N ALA A 257 5.84 -13.79 -1.49
CA ALA A 257 6.38 -13.94 -2.84
C ALA A 257 6.97 -15.35 -3.10
N LYS A 258 7.56 -15.99 -2.09
CA LYS A 258 8.08 -17.37 -2.20
C LYS A 258 6.98 -18.43 -2.24
N LYS A 259 5.75 -18.10 -1.82
CA LYS A 259 4.61 -19.02 -1.72
C LYS A 259 3.73 -19.04 -2.96
N VAL A 260 3.94 -18.12 -3.88
CA VAL A 260 3.13 -18.02 -5.09
C VAL A 260 3.92 -18.49 -6.32
N PRO A 261 3.23 -18.95 -7.38
CA PRO A 261 3.91 -19.41 -8.59
C PRO A 261 4.62 -18.25 -9.30
N SER A 262 5.70 -18.59 -10.00
CA SER A 262 6.42 -17.67 -10.91
C SER A 262 5.89 -17.73 -12.34
N SER A 263 4.72 -18.34 -12.56
CA SER A 263 4.10 -18.49 -13.88
C SER A 263 2.58 -18.42 -13.78
N ILE A 264 1.94 -18.19 -14.93
CA ILE A 264 0.49 -18.16 -15.08
C ILE A 264 0.02 -19.51 -15.63
N ASN A 265 -1.16 -19.95 -15.19
CA ASN A 265 -1.85 -21.09 -15.82
C ASN A 265 -2.05 -20.80 -17.33
N PRO A 266 -1.59 -21.67 -18.24
CA PRO A 266 -1.65 -21.42 -19.68
C PRO A 266 -3.05 -21.15 -20.25
N LYS A 267 -4.11 -21.52 -19.50
CA LYS A 267 -5.51 -21.28 -19.89
C LYS A 267 -6.03 -19.90 -19.49
N ILE A 268 -5.27 -19.14 -18.71
CA ILE A 268 -5.69 -17.83 -18.22
C ILE A 268 -4.97 -16.75 -19.00
N PRO A 269 -5.65 -16.03 -19.90
CA PRO A 269 -5.05 -14.91 -20.60
C PRO A 269 -4.66 -13.82 -19.62
N THR A 270 -3.49 -13.22 -19.81
CA THR A 270 -2.91 -12.23 -18.88
C THR A 270 -2.33 -11.04 -19.64
N LEU A 271 -2.68 -9.84 -19.19
CA LEU A 271 -2.10 -8.58 -19.63
C LEU A 271 -1.28 -7.96 -18.52
N LEU A 272 -0.02 -7.62 -18.76
CA LEU A 272 0.82 -6.84 -17.86
C LEU A 272 1.06 -5.46 -18.44
N LEU A 273 0.60 -4.42 -17.78
CA LEU A 273 0.93 -3.03 -18.06
C LEU A 273 2.09 -2.65 -17.11
N VAL A 274 3.25 -2.32 -17.65
CA VAL A 274 4.49 -2.17 -16.89
C VAL A 274 4.99 -0.74 -17.00
N SER A 275 5.24 -0.11 -15.85
CA SER A 275 5.68 1.29 -15.72
C SER A 275 7.15 1.49 -16.09
N ASN A 276 7.59 2.74 -16.01
CA ASN A 276 9.01 3.10 -16.10
C ASN A 276 9.80 2.91 -14.79
N GLY A 277 9.16 2.35 -13.75
CA GLY A 277 9.78 2.08 -12.45
C GLY A 277 9.81 3.28 -11.48
N GLU A 278 9.47 4.50 -11.92
CA GLU A 278 9.35 5.64 -11.01
C GLU A 278 8.27 5.38 -9.95
N GLY A 279 8.57 5.65 -8.70
CA GLY A 279 7.70 5.30 -7.56
C GLY A 279 8.01 3.92 -6.95
N THR A 280 8.79 3.06 -7.62
CA THR A 280 9.35 1.84 -7.05
C THR A 280 10.73 2.11 -6.44
N THR A 281 11.35 1.08 -5.84
CA THR A 281 12.75 1.15 -5.37
C THR A 281 13.76 0.73 -6.43
N PHE A 282 13.30 0.40 -7.63
CA PHE A 282 14.11 -0.12 -8.73
C PHE A 282 14.30 0.92 -9.82
N ARG A 283 15.39 0.81 -10.58
CA ARG A 283 15.58 1.58 -11.82
C ARG A 283 14.72 0.98 -12.93
N GLN A 284 14.35 1.78 -13.91
CA GLN A 284 13.50 1.38 -15.05
C GLN A 284 13.91 0.04 -15.67
N LEU A 285 15.18 -0.11 -16.05
CA LEU A 285 15.65 -1.35 -16.70
C LEU A 285 15.53 -2.58 -15.80
N GLU A 286 15.79 -2.43 -14.50
CA GLU A 286 15.65 -3.51 -13.52
C GLU A 286 14.19 -3.89 -13.35
N TRP A 287 13.30 -2.89 -13.22
CA TRP A 287 11.86 -3.10 -13.05
C TRP A 287 11.24 -3.80 -14.25
N GLN A 288 11.52 -3.31 -15.46
CA GLN A 288 11.02 -3.89 -16.70
C GLN A 288 11.60 -5.28 -16.99
N HIS A 289 12.84 -5.55 -16.57
CA HIS A 289 13.45 -6.86 -16.71
C HIS A 289 12.73 -7.97 -15.93
N TYR A 290 12.14 -7.66 -14.75
CA TYR A 290 11.32 -8.66 -14.04
C TYR A 290 10.10 -9.07 -14.87
N ALA A 291 9.44 -8.14 -15.53
CA ALA A 291 8.28 -8.43 -16.38
C ALA A 291 8.68 -9.20 -17.65
N GLU A 292 9.79 -8.81 -18.29
CA GLU A 292 10.36 -9.51 -19.43
C GLU A 292 10.67 -10.96 -19.09
N LYS A 293 11.41 -11.19 -18.00
CA LYS A 293 11.78 -12.53 -17.53
C LYS A 293 10.55 -13.36 -17.15
N PHE A 294 9.57 -12.75 -16.49
CA PHE A 294 8.35 -13.43 -16.10
C PHE A 294 7.53 -13.91 -17.31
N SER A 295 7.46 -13.12 -18.38
CA SER A 295 6.64 -13.40 -19.57
C SER A 295 7.35 -14.23 -20.64
N SER A 296 8.68 -14.37 -20.62
CA SER A 296 9.51 -14.90 -21.71
C SER A 296 9.08 -16.28 -22.23
N ASP A 297 8.63 -17.17 -21.35
CA ASP A 297 8.22 -18.53 -21.67
C ASP A 297 6.70 -18.75 -21.57
N GLN A 298 5.91 -17.68 -21.57
CA GLN A 298 4.46 -17.72 -21.34
C GLN A 298 3.69 -17.06 -22.50
N SER A 299 3.25 -17.84 -23.46
CA SER A 299 2.53 -17.35 -24.67
C SER A 299 1.16 -16.72 -24.36
N ASN A 300 0.59 -16.96 -23.19
CA ASN A 300 -0.67 -16.38 -22.72
C ASN A 300 -0.49 -15.07 -21.92
N VAL A 301 0.75 -14.56 -21.82
CA VAL A 301 1.07 -13.29 -21.13
C VAL A 301 1.49 -12.26 -22.14
N GLN A 302 0.67 -11.21 -22.29
CA GLN A 302 0.98 -10.01 -23.07
C GLN A 302 1.59 -8.95 -22.15
N VAL A 303 2.68 -8.30 -22.58
CA VAL A 303 3.33 -7.20 -21.85
C VAL A 303 3.26 -5.92 -22.68
N ILE A 304 2.83 -4.84 -22.05
CA ILE A 304 2.84 -3.49 -22.62
C ILE A 304 3.60 -2.57 -21.68
N TYR A 305 4.66 -1.96 -22.17
CA TYR A 305 5.46 -0.98 -21.42
C TYR A 305 4.85 0.41 -21.58
N MET A 306 4.68 1.10 -20.44
CA MET A 306 4.11 2.45 -20.38
C MET A 306 5.13 3.42 -19.77
N ASP A 307 5.31 4.57 -20.41
CA ASP A 307 6.15 5.64 -19.84
C ASP A 307 5.34 6.44 -18.83
N ALA A 308 5.14 5.82 -17.67
CA ALA A 308 4.40 6.37 -16.55
C ALA A 308 4.99 5.83 -15.24
N PRO A 309 4.83 6.54 -14.10
CA PRO A 309 5.17 6.03 -12.78
C PRO A 309 4.36 4.79 -12.36
N HIS A 310 4.70 4.24 -11.19
CA HIS A 310 4.13 3.02 -10.62
C HIS A 310 2.59 3.00 -10.56
N GLU A 311 1.96 4.11 -10.19
CA GLU A 311 0.52 4.29 -10.23
C GLU A 311 0.05 4.73 -11.64
N LEU A 312 0.46 3.98 -12.68
CA LEU A 312 0.24 4.30 -14.10
C LEU A 312 -1.21 4.65 -14.44
N TYR A 313 -2.18 4.09 -13.72
CA TYR A 313 -3.61 4.37 -13.91
C TYR A 313 -4.03 5.77 -13.44
N HIS A 314 -3.21 6.48 -12.66
CA HIS A 314 -3.43 7.90 -12.34
C HIS A 314 -2.89 8.84 -13.42
N TYR A 315 -1.82 8.44 -14.09
CA TYR A 315 -1.11 9.28 -15.09
C TYR A 315 -1.62 9.06 -16.52
N GLN A 316 -1.90 7.80 -16.86
CA GLN A 316 -2.34 7.40 -18.21
C GLN A 316 -3.66 6.62 -18.16
N SER A 317 -4.62 7.11 -17.39
CA SER A 317 -5.91 6.45 -17.13
C SER A 317 -6.64 6.01 -18.40
N HIS A 318 -6.72 6.86 -19.41
CA HIS A 318 -7.40 6.56 -20.66
C HIS A 318 -6.72 5.41 -21.44
N GLU A 319 -5.39 5.43 -21.48
CA GLU A 319 -4.61 4.38 -22.13
C GLU A 319 -4.75 3.05 -21.39
N VAL A 320 -4.61 3.07 -20.07
CA VAL A 320 -4.81 1.87 -19.22
C VAL A 320 -6.19 1.25 -19.47
N VAL A 321 -7.24 2.06 -19.45
CA VAL A 321 -8.62 1.58 -19.70
C VAL A 321 -8.76 1.03 -21.12
N SER A 322 -8.19 1.71 -22.14
CA SER A 322 -8.22 1.22 -23.52
C SER A 322 -7.55 -0.14 -23.64
N GLN A 323 -6.36 -0.31 -23.10
CA GLN A 323 -5.62 -1.57 -23.15
C GLN A 323 -6.38 -2.71 -22.45
N ILE A 324 -7.00 -2.43 -21.28
CA ILE A 324 -7.84 -3.41 -20.60
C ILE A 324 -9.03 -3.80 -21.45
N LEU A 325 -9.75 -2.83 -22.02
CA LEU A 325 -10.95 -3.09 -22.83
C LEU A 325 -10.62 -3.85 -24.11
N ASP A 326 -9.52 -3.52 -24.78
CA ASP A 326 -9.10 -4.19 -26.02
C ASP A 326 -8.63 -5.62 -25.74
N PHE A 327 -7.89 -5.83 -24.67
CA PHE A 327 -7.52 -7.16 -24.19
C PHE A 327 -8.75 -8.02 -23.88
N LEU A 328 -9.74 -7.50 -23.15
CA LEU A 328 -10.96 -8.24 -22.79
C LEU A 328 -11.91 -8.50 -23.98
N LYS A 329 -11.82 -7.75 -25.08
CA LYS A 329 -12.60 -8.06 -26.30
C LYS A 329 -12.05 -9.26 -27.07
N SER A 330 -10.75 -9.55 -26.90
CA SER A 330 -10.08 -10.65 -27.59
C SER A 330 -10.11 -11.97 -26.82
N HIS A 331 -10.57 -11.94 -25.58
CA HIS A 331 -10.62 -13.08 -24.65
C HIS A 331 -11.98 -13.20 -23.94
#